data_7c24b52bed72406173ef295b448fb00e
#
_entry.id   7c24b52bed72406173ef295b448fb00e
#
_cell.length_a   1.000
_cell.length_b   1.000
_cell.length_c   1.000
_cell.angle_alpha   90.00
_cell.angle_beta   90.00
_cell.angle_gamma   90.00
#
_symmetry.space_group_name_H-M   'P 1'
#
loop_
_entity.id
_entity.type
_entity.pdbx_description
1 polymer ?
#
loop_
_entity_poly.entity_id
_entity_poly.type
_entity_poly.pdbx_seq_one_letter_code
_entity_poly.pdbx_strand_id
1 'polypeptide(L)'
;MGRTVPDPERFGVAVFNDAGEFVDLEEKPESPSSQMAIGGIYLYDEDFWTYMDKEMAAKGKDFSITDVNRRYISSGKATLRIIDDHLWLDCGTPDALLQASQLAADGELSPEPCNLRAGDPNPTD
;
A
#
# COMPACT_ATOMS: atom_id res chain seq x y z
N MET A 1 0.04 -2.42 2.25
CA MET A 1 -1.42 -2.66 2.33
C MET A 1 -2.06 -2.27 1.02
N GLY A 2 -3.18 -2.89 0.63
CA GLY A 2 -3.90 -2.61 -0.63
C GLY A 2 -5.40 -2.42 -0.41
N ARG A 3 -6.01 -1.64 -1.31
CA ARG A 3 -7.45 -1.36 -1.32
C ARG A 3 -7.98 -1.31 -2.75
N THR A 4 -9.19 -1.81 -2.96
CA THR A 4 -9.91 -1.67 -4.22
C THR A 4 -10.39 -0.21 -4.39
N VAL A 5 -10.03 0.41 -5.51
CA VAL A 5 -10.38 1.80 -5.84
C VAL A 5 -10.97 1.90 -7.24
N PRO A 6 -11.80 2.93 -7.52
CA PRO A 6 -12.38 3.13 -8.84
C PRO A 6 -11.42 3.76 -9.85
N ASP A 7 -10.34 4.42 -9.40
CA ASP A 7 -9.36 5.20 -10.17
C ASP A 7 -7.91 4.72 -9.91
N PRO A 8 -7.59 3.41 -10.15
CA PRO A 8 -6.32 2.81 -9.76
C PRO A 8 -5.11 3.42 -10.48
N GLU A 9 -5.27 4.02 -11.65
CA GLU A 9 -4.21 4.69 -12.43
C GLU A 9 -3.52 5.84 -11.68
N ARG A 10 -4.11 6.32 -10.60
CA ARG A 10 -3.53 7.38 -9.76
C ARG A 10 -2.51 6.87 -8.74
N PHE A 11 -2.45 5.55 -8.54
CA PHE A 11 -1.72 4.89 -7.46
C PHE A 11 -0.71 3.88 -7.99
N GLY A 12 0.11 3.35 -7.10
CA GLY A 12 0.75 2.06 -7.33
C GLY A 12 -0.30 0.96 -7.36
N VAL A 13 -0.28 0.08 -8.35
CA VAL A 13 -1.30 -0.96 -8.58
C VAL A 13 -0.69 -2.35 -8.44
N ALA A 14 -1.32 -3.19 -7.62
CA ALA A 14 -0.90 -4.58 -7.46
C ALA A 14 -1.18 -5.40 -8.72
N VAL A 15 -0.22 -6.20 -9.14
CA VAL A 15 -0.33 -7.15 -10.25
C VAL A 15 -0.49 -8.55 -9.68
N PHE A 16 -1.48 -9.28 -10.19
CA PHE A 16 -1.74 -10.66 -9.81
C PHE A 16 -1.54 -11.60 -10.99
N ASN A 17 -1.05 -12.81 -10.72
CA ASN A 17 -1.03 -13.87 -11.74
C ASN A 17 -2.39 -14.59 -11.85
N ASP A 18 -2.50 -15.54 -12.75
CA ASP A 18 -3.74 -16.33 -13.00
C ASP A 18 -4.18 -17.13 -11.76
N ALA A 19 -3.29 -17.40 -10.83
CA ALA A 19 -3.59 -18.06 -9.55
C ALA A 19 -4.06 -17.10 -8.46
N GLY A 20 -4.10 -15.78 -8.75
CA GLY A 20 -4.48 -14.75 -7.79
C GLY A 20 -3.36 -14.36 -6.82
N GLU A 21 -2.11 -14.76 -7.08
CA GLU A 21 -0.97 -14.39 -6.25
C GLU A 21 -0.44 -13.02 -6.62
N PHE A 22 -0.06 -12.22 -5.63
CA PHE A 22 0.57 -10.91 -5.80
C PHE A 22 2.01 -11.07 -6.31
N VAL A 23 2.27 -10.68 -7.56
CA VAL A 23 3.53 -10.96 -8.26
C VAL A 23 4.33 -9.73 -8.70
N ASP A 24 3.70 -8.57 -8.80
CA ASP A 24 4.39 -7.31 -9.17
C ASP A 24 3.57 -6.09 -8.72
N LEU A 25 4.11 -4.91 -9.00
CA LEU A 25 3.56 -3.61 -8.68
C LEU A 25 3.82 -2.64 -9.82
N GLU A 26 2.78 -2.01 -10.35
CA GLU A 26 2.87 -0.98 -11.39
C GLU A 26 2.70 0.41 -10.76
N GLU A 27 3.61 1.34 -11.06
CA GLU A 27 3.51 2.72 -10.58
C GLU A 27 2.70 3.56 -11.56
N LYS A 28 1.52 4.02 -11.15
CA LYS A 28 0.62 4.89 -11.90
C LYS A 28 0.46 4.47 -13.37
N PRO A 29 0.03 3.24 -13.63
CA PRO A 29 -0.07 2.72 -14.98
C PRO A 29 -1.20 3.42 -15.76
N GLU A 30 -0.99 3.71 -17.04
CA GLU A 30 -2.06 4.23 -17.93
C GLU A 30 -3.19 3.22 -18.15
N SER A 31 -2.87 1.94 -18.07
CA SER A 31 -3.82 0.83 -18.19
C SER A 31 -3.60 -0.16 -17.03
N PRO A 32 -4.23 0.07 -15.87
CA PRO A 32 -4.03 -0.75 -14.70
C PRO A 32 -4.44 -2.22 -14.92
N SER A 33 -3.59 -3.14 -14.46
CA SER A 33 -3.87 -4.60 -14.53
C SER A 33 -4.89 -5.07 -13.48
N SER A 34 -5.14 -4.26 -12.43
CA SER A 34 -6.15 -4.52 -11.41
C SER A 34 -6.72 -3.23 -10.83
N GLN A 35 -7.76 -3.34 -10.00
CA GLN A 35 -8.29 -2.22 -9.21
C GLN A 35 -7.65 -2.10 -7.82
N MET A 36 -6.65 -2.92 -7.50
CA MET A 36 -6.02 -2.98 -6.19
C MET A 36 -4.91 -1.93 -6.07
N ALA A 37 -5.23 -0.76 -5.53
CA ALA A 37 -4.27 0.30 -5.23
C ALA A 37 -3.46 -0.01 -3.97
N ILE A 38 -2.19 0.39 -3.97
CA ILE A 38 -1.32 0.30 -2.79
C ILE A 38 -1.53 1.53 -1.90
N GLY A 39 -1.93 1.30 -0.67
CA GLY A 39 -2.39 2.32 0.27
C GLY A 39 -1.29 3.13 0.98
N GLY A 40 -0.03 3.04 0.56
CA GLY A 40 1.07 3.83 1.14
C GLY A 40 1.48 3.43 2.56
N ILE A 41 0.97 2.33 3.10
CA ILE A 41 1.35 1.80 4.41
C ILE A 41 2.20 0.55 4.21
N TYR A 42 3.45 0.60 4.68
CA TYR A 42 4.45 -0.46 4.51
C TYR A 42 5.06 -0.84 5.84
N LEU A 43 5.35 -2.13 6.01
CA LEU A 43 6.13 -2.68 7.11
C LEU A 43 7.28 -3.46 6.49
N TYR A 44 8.51 -3.12 6.88
CA TYR A 44 9.72 -3.73 6.34
C TYR A 44 10.54 -4.37 7.45
N ASP A 45 11.31 -5.39 7.08
CA ASP A 45 12.36 -5.95 7.91
C ASP A 45 13.69 -5.15 7.77
N GLU A 46 14.76 -5.66 8.39
CA GLU A 46 16.08 -5.02 8.37
C GLU A 46 16.73 -4.94 6.98
N ASP A 47 16.30 -5.76 6.03
CA ASP A 47 16.80 -5.74 4.65
C ASP A 47 16.38 -4.47 3.89
N PHE A 48 15.43 -3.70 4.41
CA PHE A 48 14.91 -2.47 3.78
C PHE A 48 16.03 -1.51 3.38
N TRP A 49 16.94 -1.21 4.30
CA TRP A 49 18.03 -0.26 4.06
C TRP A 49 18.96 -0.73 2.96
N THR A 50 19.26 -2.04 2.93
CA THR A 50 20.09 -2.64 1.89
C THR A 50 19.45 -2.57 0.51
N TYR A 51 18.14 -2.81 0.43
CA TYR A 51 17.40 -2.72 -0.84
C TYR A 51 17.26 -1.26 -1.28
N MET A 52 16.94 -0.37 -0.36
CA MET A 52 16.84 1.07 -0.63
C MET A 52 18.14 1.63 -1.19
N ASP A 53 19.28 1.35 -0.55
CA ASP A 53 20.60 1.84 -1.01
C ASP A 53 20.95 1.34 -2.41
N LYS A 54 20.64 0.07 -2.71
CA LYS A 54 20.87 -0.50 -4.04
C LYS A 54 20.00 0.15 -5.12
N GLU A 55 18.71 0.35 -4.85
CA GLU A 55 17.80 0.97 -5.81
C GLU A 55 18.10 2.46 -6.00
N MET A 56 18.42 3.19 -4.94
CA MET A 56 18.87 4.58 -5.02
C MET A 56 20.16 4.73 -5.83
N ALA A 57 21.14 3.84 -5.62
CA ALA A 57 22.40 3.84 -6.40
C ALA A 57 22.16 3.54 -7.88
N ALA A 58 21.19 2.67 -8.21
CA ALA A 58 20.89 2.28 -9.58
C ALA A 58 20.07 3.34 -10.35
N LYS A 59 19.10 3.99 -9.68
CA LYS A 59 18.11 4.87 -10.31
C LYS A 59 18.31 6.36 -10.02
N GLY A 60 19.06 6.70 -8.99
CA GLY A 60 19.32 8.10 -8.60
C GLY A 60 18.01 8.86 -8.32
N LYS A 61 17.82 9.97 -9.06
CA LYS A 61 16.62 10.82 -8.90
C LYS A 61 15.30 10.16 -9.35
N ASP A 62 15.35 9.09 -10.14
CA ASP A 62 14.18 8.37 -10.64
C ASP A 62 13.77 7.23 -9.69
N PHE A 63 14.43 7.12 -8.52
CA PHE A 63 14.10 6.18 -7.46
C PHE A 63 12.71 6.44 -6.88
N SER A 64 11.97 5.38 -6.62
CA SER A 64 10.71 5.40 -5.89
C SER A 64 10.62 4.24 -4.88
N ILE A 65 9.73 4.34 -3.91
CA ILE A 65 9.48 3.26 -2.95
C ILE A 65 8.95 1.99 -3.65
N THR A 66 8.31 2.14 -4.80
CA THR A 66 7.84 1.04 -5.65
C THR A 66 9.00 0.13 -6.06
N ASP A 67 10.21 0.66 -6.25
CA ASP A 67 11.39 -0.13 -6.61
C ASP A 67 11.82 -1.06 -5.48
N VAL A 68 11.80 -0.57 -4.24
CA VAL A 68 12.07 -1.39 -3.06
C VAL A 68 11.00 -2.47 -2.90
N ASN A 69 9.72 -2.10 -3.05
CA ASN A 69 8.60 -3.04 -2.97
C ASN A 69 8.73 -4.18 -4.00
N ARG A 70 9.09 -3.85 -5.26
CA ARG A 70 9.34 -4.85 -6.31
C ARG A 70 10.46 -5.81 -5.95
N ARG A 71 11.51 -5.33 -5.27
CA ARG A 71 12.58 -6.20 -4.80
C ARG A 71 12.11 -7.18 -3.74
N TYR A 72 11.26 -6.73 -2.80
CA TYR A 72 10.63 -7.62 -1.83
C TYR A 72 9.72 -8.66 -2.51
N ILE A 73 8.91 -8.23 -3.48
CA ILE A 73 8.03 -9.12 -4.25
C ILE A 73 8.86 -10.18 -4.98
N SER A 74 9.88 -9.76 -5.74
CA SER A 74 10.73 -10.67 -6.52
C SER A 74 11.54 -11.65 -5.66
N SER A 75 11.81 -11.31 -4.40
CA SER A 75 12.47 -12.20 -3.44
C SER A 75 11.51 -13.10 -2.65
N GLY A 76 10.20 -13.03 -2.93
CA GLY A 76 9.17 -13.80 -2.23
C GLY A 76 8.95 -13.38 -0.78
N LYS A 77 9.38 -12.17 -0.40
CA LYS A 77 9.27 -11.62 0.97
C LYS A 77 8.12 -10.62 1.14
N ALA A 78 7.29 -10.40 0.11
CA ALA A 78 6.19 -9.46 0.16
C ALA A 78 4.86 -10.15 0.41
N THR A 79 4.03 -9.54 1.25
CA THR A 79 2.63 -9.93 1.46
C THR A 79 1.75 -8.69 1.31
N LEU A 80 0.64 -8.81 0.58
CA LEU A 80 -0.34 -7.75 0.41
C LEU A 80 -1.52 -8.00 1.36
N ARG A 81 -1.72 -7.10 2.35
CA ARG A 81 -2.92 -7.12 3.19
C ARG A 81 -3.97 -6.19 2.59
N ILE A 82 -5.14 -6.73 2.30
CA ILE A 82 -6.30 -5.98 1.78
C ILE A 82 -7.03 -5.33 2.95
N ILE A 83 -7.43 -4.05 2.78
CA ILE A 83 -8.09 -3.23 3.81
C ILE A 83 -9.42 -2.64 3.30
N ASP A 84 -10.14 -3.36 2.44
CA ASP A 84 -11.39 -2.88 1.82
C ASP A 84 -12.48 -2.55 2.86
N ASP A 85 -12.48 -3.22 4.00
CA ASP A 85 -13.43 -3.01 5.10
C ASP A 85 -13.13 -1.78 5.96
N HIS A 86 -12.00 -1.08 5.71
CA HIS A 86 -11.58 0.07 6.49
C HIS A 86 -11.65 1.35 5.66
N LEU A 87 -11.96 2.46 6.32
CA LEU A 87 -11.87 3.77 5.70
C LEU A 87 -10.40 4.07 5.38
N TRP A 88 -10.13 4.38 4.13
CA TRP A 88 -8.84 4.83 3.64
C TRP A 88 -9.03 6.03 2.71
N LEU A 89 -8.29 7.11 2.95
CA LEU A 89 -8.36 8.34 2.18
C LEU A 89 -6.94 8.77 1.80
N ASP A 90 -6.73 9.01 0.52
CA ASP A 90 -5.55 9.71 0.03
C ASP A 90 -5.84 11.21 -0.02
N CYS A 91 -5.31 11.97 0.96
CA CYS A 91 -5.52 13.41 1.09
C CYS A 91 -4.65 14.25 0.14
N GLY A 92 -4.20 13.69 -0.98
CA GLY A 92 -3.35 14.36 -1.97
C GLY A 92 -4.05 15.43 -2.82
N THR A 93 -5.38 15.58 -2.71
CA THR A 93 -6.14 16.61 -3.39
C THR A 93 -6.93 17.48 -2.41
N PRO A 94 -7.25 18.76 -2.74
CA PRO A 94 -8.07 19.62 -1.87
C PRO A 94 -9.42 19.00 -1.51
N ASP A 95 -10.08 18.33 -2.46
CA ASP A 95 -11.39 17.71 -2.25
C ASP A 95 -11.28 16.52 -1.29
N ALA A 96 -10.28 15.66 -1.44
CA ALA A 96 -10.05 14.54 -0.54
C ALA A 96 -9.68 15.01 0.88
N LEU A 97 -8.88 16.08 1.00
CA LEU A 97 -8.57 16.69 2.29
C LEU A 97 -9.81 17.29 2.96
N LEU A 98 -10.69 17.96 2.20
CA LEU A 98 -11.95 18.48 2.71
C LEU A 98 -12.86 17.34 3.20
N GLN A 99 -12.97 16.25 2.42
CA GLN A 99 -13.73 15.05 2.81
C GLN A 99 -13.19 14.44 4.11
N ALA A 100 -11.87 14.29 4.23
CA ALA A 100 -11.25 13.77 5.46
C ALA A 100 -11.53 14.67 6.66
N SER A 101 -11.47 16.00 6.47
CA SER A 101 -11.74 16.97 7.51
C SER A 101 -13.21 16.89 7.97
N GLN A 102 -14.14 16.70 7.06
CA GLN A 102 -15.56 16.56 7.39
C GLN A 102 -15.81 15.26 8.19
N LEU A 103 -15.29 14.12 7.75
CA LEU A 103 -15.40 12.85 8.47
C LEU A 103 -14.79 12.93 9.87
N ALA A 104 -13.68 13.64 10.02
CA ALA A 104 -13.09 13.89 11.34
C ALA A 104 -14.00 14.76 12.23
N ALA A 105 -14.61 15.80 11.68
CA ALA A 105 -15.53 16.67 12.42
C ALA A 105 -16.81 15.92 12.85
N ASP A 106 -17.28 15.00 12.02
CA ASP A 106 -18.46 14.16 12.28
C ASP A 106 -18.16 12.98 13.24
N GLY A 107 -16.90 12.82 13.63
CA GLY A 107 -16.46 11.75 14.55
C GLY A 107 -16.29 10.37 13.88
N GLU A 108 -16.39 10.28 12.57
CA GLU A 108 -16.27 9.01 11.82
C GLU A 108 -14.81 8.52 11.72
N LEU A 109 -13.84 9.41 11.99
CA LEU A 109 -12.41 9.07 12.07
C LEU A 109 -11.94 8.82 13.52
N SER A 110 -12.85 8.58 14.45
CA SER A 110 -12.45 8.23 15.82
C SER A 110 -11.64 6.92 15.77
N PRO A 111 -10.40 6.92 16.28
CA PRO A 111 -9.66 5.67 16.41
C PRO A 111 -10.41 4.76 17.38
N GLU A 112 -10.93 3.65 16.91
CA GLU A 112 -11.21 2.54 17.80
C GLU A 112 -9.91 2.28 18.56
N PRO A 113 -9.93 2.19 19.89
CA PRO A 113 -8.73 1.89 20.64
C PRO A 113 -8.14 0.59 20.09
N CYS A 114 -6.94 0.70 19.50
CA CYS A 114 -6.23 -0.47 18.99
C CYS A 114 -5.93 -1.39 20.19
N ASN A 115 -6.81 -2.35 20.44
CA ASN A 115 -6.66 -3.36 21.48
C ASN A 115 -5.71 -4.49 21.06
N LEU A 116 -4.76 -4.21 20.17
CA LEU A 116 -3.68 -5.15 19.86
C LEU A 116 -2.86 -5.40 21.15
N ARG A 117 -3.20 -6.43 21.87
CA ARG A 117 -2.34 -6.94 22.94
C ARG A 117 -1.19 -7.70 22.29
N ALA A 118 0.03 -7.47 22.77
CA ALA A 118 1.17 -8.30 22.41
C ALA A 118 0.81 -9.76 22.74
N GLY A 119 0.59 -10.60 21.73
CA GLY A 119 0.22 -12.00 21.88
C GLY A 119 -1.14 -12.41 21.31
N ASP A 120 -1.92 -11.50 20.72
CA ASP A 120 -3.13 -11.90 20.01
C ASP A 120 -2.76 -12.72 18.77
N PRO A 121 -3.41 -13.88 18.55
CA PRO A 121 -3.15 -14.70 17.37
C PRO A 121 -3.49 -13.92 16.10
N ASN A 122 -2.65 -14.06 15.09
CA ASN A 122 -2.89 -13.50 13.78
C ASN A 122 -4.27 -13.95 13.27
N PRO A 123 -5.17 -13.06 12.81
CA PRO A 123 -6.53 -13.42 12.39
C PRO A 123 -6.62 -14.33 11.16
N THR A 124 -5.52 -14.96 10.76
CA THR A 124 -5.41 -15.89 9.62
C THR A 124 -4.89 -17.28 10.01
N ASP A 125 -4.89 -17.67 11.31
CA ASP A 125 -4.66 -19.05 11.73
C ASP A 125 -5.97 -19.85 11.82
#